data_cd36c60cea7bd9199da7e31d7fbb5d9e
#
_entry.id   cd36c60cea7bd9199da7e31d7fbb5d9e
#
_cell.length_a   1.000
_cell.length_b   1.000
_cell.length_c   1.000
_cell.angle_alpha   90.00
_cell.angle_beta   90.00
_cell.angle_gamma   90.00
#
_symmetry.space_group_name_H-M   'P 1'
#
loop_
_entity.id
_entity.type
_entity.pdbx_description
1 polymer ?
#
loop_
_entity_poly.entity_id
_entity_poly.type
_entity_poly.pdbx_seq_one_letter_code
_entity_poly.pdbx_strand_id
1 'polypeptide(L)'
;MDRSGFSDFHVHSALSDGADAPEAIIERAIELGMPRLGLSEHSFAPYYADHSLDAQARKDYIALMSRLKEKYRGRIRLFCGIEQEYSCPINAEGFDYVIGSVHYFMLDGDC
;
A
#
# COMPACT_ATOMS: atom_id res chain seq x y z
N MET A 1 0.59 10.73 25.88
CA MET A 1 1.63 10.54 24.87
C MET A 1 1.29 11.39 23.65
N ASP A 2 2.20 12.22 23.26
CA ASP A 2 2.06 13.01 22.04
C ASP A 2 2.34 12.13 20.82
N ARG A 3 1.36 12.03 19.92
CA ARG A 3 1.46 11.21 18.71
C ARG A 3 1.59 12.05 17.44
N SER A 4 1.85 13.35 17.56
CA SER A 4 1.88 14.26 16.41
C SER A 4 2.92 13.88 15.36
N GLY A 5 3.98 13.15 15.74
CA GLY A 5 5.01 12.68 14.82
C GLY A 5 4.86 11.21 14.39
N PHE A 6 3.87 10.48 14.92
CA PHE A 6 3.73 9.05 14.64
C PHE A 6 3.15 8.84 13.24
N SER A 7 3.81 8.00 12.45
CA SER A 7 3.39 7.68 11.09
C SER A 7 3.73 6.22 10.79
N ASP A 8 2.97 5.61 9.87
CA ASP A 8 3.24 4.26 9.40
C ASP A 8 3.12 4.25 7.88
N PHE A 9 4.15 3.76 7.21
CA PHE A 9 4.21 3.68 5.75
C PHE A 9 4.34 2.25 5.25
N HIS A 10 4.22 1.25 6.14
CA HIS A 10 4.28 -0.15 5.75
C HIS A 10 3.04 -0.87 6.27
N VAL A 11 1.93 -0.65 5.56
CA VAL A 11 0.60 -1.16 5.94
C VAL A 11 -0.05 -1.80 4.73
N HIS A 12 -0.63 -2.97 4.94
CA HIS A 12 -1.39 -3.70 3.92
C HIS A 12 -2.87 -3.71 4.26
N SER A 13 -3.70 -3.54 3.23
CA SER A 13 -5.15 -3.65 3.39
C SER A 13 -5.66 -4.95 2.77
N ALA A 14 -6.97 -5.13 2.81
CA ALA A 14 -7.63 -6.28 2.19
C ALA A 14 -7.49 -6.30 0.66
N LEU A 15 -6.96 -5.22 0.06
CA LEU A 15 -6.64 -5.19 -1.37
C LEU A 15 -5.49 -6.13 -1.72
N SER A 16 -4.59 -6.41 -0.78
CA SER A 16 -3.56 -7.44 -0.96
C SER A 16 -3.69 -8.51 0.11
N ASP A 17 -2.96 -8.42 1.22
CA ASP A 17 -2.99 -9.49 2.23
C ASP A 17 -3.41 -9.04 3.62
N GLY A 18 -3.86 -7.81 3.77
CA GLY A 18 -4.37 -7.32 5.04
C GLY A 18 -5.80 -7.78 5.31
N ALA A 19 -6.25 -7.60 6.55
CA ALA A 19 -7.59 -8.03 6.97
C ALA A 19 -8.66 -6.97 6.71
N ASP A 20 -8.29 -5.69 6.76
CA ASP A 20 -9.26 -4.60 6.73
C ASP A 20 -9.23 -3.82 5.42
N ALA A 21 -10.38 -3.25 5.05
CA ALA A 21 -10.48 -2.36 3.90
C ALA A 21 -9.66 -1.08 4.15
N PRO A 22 -9.17 -0.43 3.07
CA PRO A 22 -8.37 0.80 3.23
C PRO A 22 -9.04 1.87 4.08
N GLU A 23 -10.32 2.12 3.90
CA GLU A 23 -11.02 3.14 4.67
C GLU A 23 -11.08 2.82 6.17
N ALA A 24 -11.24 1.55 6.53
CA ALA A 24 -11.25 1.12 7.93
C ALA A 24 -9.89 1.41 8.58
N ILE A 25 -8.81 1.15 7.86
CA ILE A 25 -7.45 1.43 8.33
C ILE A 25 -7.26 2.93 8.52
N ILE A 26 -7.71 3.72 7.56
CA ILE A 26 -7.58 5.19 7.61
C ILE A 26 -8.36 5.75 8.80
N GLU A 27 -9.61 5.32 9.00
CA GLU A 27 -10.42 5.78 10.12
C GLU A 27 -9.77 5.41 11.46
N ARG A 28 -9.19 4.22 11.56
CA ARG A 28 -8.48 3.80 12.76
C ARG A 28 -7.24 4.67 13.01
N ALA A 29 -6.49 4.98 11.95
CA ALA A 29 -5.32 5.86 12.05
C ALA A 29 -5.72 7.24 12.56
N ILE A 30 -6.84 7.78 12.08
CA ILE A 30 -7.37 9.06 12.54
C ILE A 30 -7.72 8.99 14.04
N GLU A 31 -8.40 7.91 14.48
CA GLU A 31 -8.72 7.71 15.89
C GLU A 31 -7.47 7.69 16.77
N LEU A 32 -6.38 7.12 16.26
CA LEU A 32 -5.11 7.03 16.97
C LEU A 32 -4.31 8.33 16.95
N GLY A 33 -4.80 9.35 16.23
CA GLY A 33 -4.14 10.64 16.14
C GLY A 33 -2.94 10.66 15.22
N MET A 34 -2.85 9.73 14.26
CA MET A 34 -1.76 9.70 13.28
C MET A 34 -1.92 10.83 12.27
N PRO A 35 -0.90 11.69 12.09
CA PRO A 35 -1.01 12.76 11.09
C PRO A 35 -0.79 12.28 9.66
N ARG A 36 -0.11 11.16 9.48
CA ARG A 36 0.25 10.61 8.15
C ARG A 36 0.13 9.11 8.15
N LEU A 37 -0.33 8.56 7.03
CA LEU A 37 -0.44 7.12 6.83
C LEU A 37 -0.15 6.80 5.36
N GLY A 38 0.68 5.80 5.12
CA GLY A 38 0.91 5.27 3.79
C GLY A 38 0.46 3.82 3.72
N LEU A 39 -0.29 3.47 2.68
CA LEU A 39 -0.56 2.07 2.38
C LEU A 39 0.55 1.58 1.45
N SER A 40 0.96 0.32 1.60
CA SER A 40 2.00 -0.28 0.79
C SER A 40 1.58 -1.69 0.40
N GLU A 41 0.61 -1.77 -0.51
CA GLU A 41 0.09 -3.07 -0.96
C GLU A 41 1.16 -3.87 -1.69
N HIS A 42 1.02 -5.19 -1.72
CA HIS A 42 1.96 -6.06 -2.42
C HIS A 42 1.84 -5.91 -3.93
N SER A 43 2.97 -5.70 -4.61
CA SER A 43 3.01 -5.77 -6.07
C SER A 43 2.81 -7.23 -6.51
N PHE A 44 2.34 -7.39 -7.75
CA PHE A 44 2.00 -8.72 -8.27
C PHE A 44 3.22 -9.65 -8.29
N ALA A 45 3.00 -10.89 -7.85
CA ALA A 45 3.92 -11.99 -7.99
C ALA A 45 3.11 -13.27 -8.26
N PRO A 46 3.47 -14.09 -9.26
CA PRO A 46 2.67 -15.27 -9.62
C PRO A 46 2.45 -16.25 -8.47
N TYR A 47 3.45 -16.44 -7.63
CA TYR A 47 3.37 -17.33 -6.47
C TYR A 47 2.57 -16.75 -5.31
N TYR A 48 2.07 -15.52 -5.45
CA TYR A 48 1.30 -14.82 -4.43
C TYR A 48 0.15 -14.04 -5.07
N ALA A 49 -0.37 -14.58 -6.18
CA ALA A 49 -1.33 -13.87 -7.02
C ALA A 49 -2.61 -13.47 -6.27
N ASP A 50 -3.08 -14.32 -5.35
CA ASP A 50 -4.33 -14.06 -4.62
C ASP A 50 -4.20 -12.93 -3.59
N HIS A 51 -2.99 -12.54 -3.25
CA HIS A 51 -2.72 -11.54 -2.20
C HIS A 51 -1.82 -10.41 -2.68
N SER A 52 -1.76 -10.22 -4.00
CA SER A 52 -0.96 -9.16 -4.62
C SER A 52 -1.75 -8.50 -5.74
N LEU A 53 -1.32 -7.31 -6.14
CA LEU A 53 -2.07 -6.51 -7.11
C LEU A 53 -1.55 -6.76 -8.53
N ASP A 54 -2.41 -7.34 -9.38
CA ASP A 54 -2.11 -7.41 -10.81
C ASP A 54 -2.21 -6.01 -11.45
N ALA A 55 -2.01 -5.90 -12.76
CA ALA A 55 -1.98 -4.61 -13.44
C ALA A 55 -3.29 -3.83 -13.29
N GLN A 56 -4.44 -4.51 -13.38
CA GLN A 56 -5.73 -3.84 -13.23
C GLN A 56 -5.98 -3.42 -11.78
N ALA A 57 -5.72 -4.32 -10.84
CA ALA A 57 -5.89 -4.02 -9.41
C ALA A 57 -4.96 -2.88 -8.97
N ARG A 58 -3.76 -2.80 -9.54
CA ARG A 58 -2.83 -1.70 -9.26
C ARG A 58 -3.39 -0.36 -9.71
N LYS A 59 -3.98 -0.30 -10.91
CA LYS A 59 -4.62 0.91 -11.41
C LYS A 59 -5.81 1.31 -10.54
N ASP A 60 -6.61 0.34 -10.14
CA ASP A 60 -7.78 0.57 -9.28
C ASP A 60 -7.35 1.09 -7.91
N TYR A 61 -6.27 0.55 -7.36
CA TYR A 61 -5.70 0.97 -6.09
C TYR A 61 -5.23 2.44 -6.16
N ILE A 62 -4.48 2.80 -7.20
CA ILE A 62 -4.01 4.18 -7.37
C ILE A 62 -5.20 5.13 -7.46
N ALA A 63 -6.23 4.78 -8.23
CA ALA A 63 -7.43 5.59 -8.38
C ALA A 63 -8.19 5.72 -7.04
N LEU A 64 -8.32 4.62 -6.30
CA LEU A 64 -8.96 4.63 -5.00
C LEU A 64 -8.21 5.55 -4.03
N MET A 65 -6.89 5.43 -3.96
CA MET A 65 -6.09 6.26 -3.05
C MET A 65 -6.17 7.73 -3.41
N SER A 66 -6.28 8.06 -4.70
CA SER A 66 -6.49 9.45 -5.13
C SER A 66 -7.81 10.00 -4.58
N ARG A 67 -8.89 9.21 -4.64
CA ARG A 67 -10.19 9.59 -4.08
C ARG A 67 -10.14 9.71 -2.55
N LEU A 68 -9.45 8.79 -1.88
CA LEU A 68 -9.34 8.80 -0.43
C LEU A 68 -8.50 9.98 0.07
N LYS A 69 -7.45 10.35 -0.65
CA LYS A 69 -6.67 11.55 -0.33
C LYS A 69 -7.55 12.79 -0.31
N GLU A 70 -8.44 12.92 -1.27
CA GLU A 70 -9.36 14.04 -1.33
C GLU A 70 -10.41 13.96 -0.23
N LYS A 71 -10.99 12.78 -0.01
CA LYS A 71 -12.01 12.56 1.02
C LYS A 71 -11.53 12.94 2.42
N TYR A 72 -10.27 12.57 2.73
CA TYR A 72 -9.71 12.77 4.07
C TYR A 72 -8.82 14.01 4.17
N ARG A 73 -8.87 14.85 3.18
CA ARG A 73 -8.09 16.09 3.15
C ARG A 73 -8.39 16.92 4.39
N GLY A 74 -7.32 17.34 5.09
CA GLY A 74 -7.44 18.12 6.32
C GLY A 74 -7.60 17.27 7.58
N ARG A 75 -7.82 15.95 7.45
CA ARG A 75 -7.96 15.04 8.60
C ARG A 75 -6.73 14.18 8.79
N ILE A 76 -6.18 13.66 7.69
CA ILE A 76 -4.97 12.85 7.70
C ILE A 76 -4.31 12.98 6.33
N ARG A 77 -2.99 12.96 6.31
CA ARG A 77 -2.24 12.97 5.05
C ARG A 77 -1.97 11.54 4.61
N LEU A 78 -2.45 11.18 3.43
CA LEU A 78 -2.34 9.83 2.90
C LEU A 78 -1.28 9.74 1.80
N PHE A 79 -0.62 8.59 1.73
CA PHE A 79 0.36 8.29 0.70
C PHE A 79 0.04 6.93 0.08
N CYS A 80 0.15 6.86 -1.24
CA CYS A 80 -0.09 5.65 -2.01
C CYS A 80 1.24 4.98 -2.30
N GLY A 81 1.58 3.96 -1.55
CA GLY A 81 2.82 3.23 -1.73
C GLY A 81 2.60 1.83 -2.28
N ILE A 82 3.69 1.19 -2.63
CA ILE A 82 3.69 -0.21 -3.10
C ILE A 82 4.89 -0.92 -2.49
N GLU A 83 4.67 -2.15 -2.02
CA GLU A 83 5.76 -3.03 -1.62
C GLU A 83 6.10 -3.90 -2.81
N GLN A 84 7.22 -3.59 -3.46
CA GLN A 84 7.62 -4.25 -4.70
C GLN A 84 8.45 -5.48 -4.41
N GLU A 85 8.02 -6.62 -4.95
CA GLU A 85 8.80 -7.85 -4.89
C GLU A 85 10.00 -7.73 -5.80
N TYR A 86 11.19 -8.04 -5.28
CA TYR A 86 12.46 -7.93 -6.02
C TYR A 86 12.44 -8.74 -7.31
N SER A 87 11.89 -9.95 -7.27
CA SER A 87 11.88 -10.85 -8.43
C SER A 87 10.90 -10.45 -9.52
N CYS A 88 9.95 -9.55 -9.23
CA CYS A 88 8.90 -9.15 -10.17
C CYS A 88 8.77 -7.63 -10.19
N PRO A 89 9.75 -6.91 -10.74
CA PRO A 89 9.69 -5.45 -10.75
C PRO A 89 8.53 -4.92 -11.60
N ILE A 90 7.97 -3.81 -11.15
CA ILE A 90 6.87 -3.13 -11.86
C ILE A 90 7.24 -1.68 -12.11
N ASN A 91 6.47 -1.02 -12.98
CA ASN A 91 6.56 0.41 -13.17
C ASN A 91 6.01 1.12 -11.91
N ALA A 92 6.83 1.95 -11.29
CA ALA A 92 6.47 2.67 -10.07
C ALA A 92 5.68 3.95 -10.31
N GLU A 93 5.34 4.26 -11.56
CA GLU A 93 4.59 5.47 -11.90
C GLU A 93 3.21 5.46 -11.20
N GLY A 94 2.86 6.58 -10.60
CA GLY A 94 1.59 6.73 -9.89
C GLY A 94 1.67 6.46 -8.39
N PHE A 95 2.80 5.91 -7.91
CA PHE A 95 3.00 5.68 -6.49
C PHE A 95 3.80 6.82 -5.87
N ASP A 96 3.47 7.15 -4.62
CA ASP A 96 4.20 8.16 -3.86
C ASP A 96 5.54 7.62 -3.37
N TYR A 97 5.61 6.30 -3.12
CA TYR A 97 6.84 5.65 -2.66
C TYR A 97 6.81 4.16 -2.96
N VAL A 98 7.97 3.54 -2.91
CA VAL A 98 8.16 2.10 -3.15
C VAL A 98 8.99 1.52 -2.01
N ILE A 99 8.54 0.40 -1.44
CA ILE A 99 9.33 -0.39 -0.51
C ILE A 99 9.83 -1.60 -1.27
N GLY A 100 11.13 -1.79 -1.30
CA GLY A 100 11.73 -2.99 -1.90
C GLY A 100 11.64 -4.17 -0.95
N SER A 101 11.29 -5.34 -1.47
CA SER A 101 11.10 -6.54 -0.66
C SER A 101 11.58 -7.79 -1.39
N VAL A 102 12.08 -8.76 -0.64
CA VAL A 102 12.45 -10.08 -1.14
C VAL A 102 11.74 -11.11 -0.26
N HIS A 103 10.53 -11.52 -0.68
CA HIS A 103 9.78 -12.56 0.03
C HIS A 103 10.19 -13.95 -0.44
N TYR A 104 10.53 -14.08 -1.72
CA TYR A 104 10.87 -15.35 -2.34
C TYR A 104 12.07 -15.17 -3.25
N PHE A 105 12.89 -16.20 -3.33
CA PHE A 105 14.03 -16.22 -4.22
C PHE A 105 13.77 -17.21 -5.35
N MET A 106 13.64 -16.69 -6.58
CA MET A 106 13.36 -17.49 -7.76
C MET A 106 14.66 -17.72 -8.54
N LEU A 107 15.13 -18.96 -8.56
CA LEU A 107 16.39 -19.29 -9.25
C LEU A 107 16.31 -19.06 -10.76
N ASP A 108 15.13 -19.24 -11.34
CA ASP A 108 14.93 -19.10 -12.79
C ASP A 108 14.54 -17.68 -13.18
N GLY A 109 14.37 -16.80 -12.23
CA GLY A 109 14.01 -15.40 -12.49
C GLY A 109 12.63 -15.22 -13.10
N ASP A 110 11.74 -16.20 -13.01
CA ASP A 110 10.39 -16.12 -13.55
C ASP A 110 9.51 -15.26 -12.67
N CYS A 111 8.83 -14.34 -13.34
CA CYS A 111 7.89 -13.45 -12.70
C CYS A 111 6.50 -13.67 -13.27
#